data_dff3dcadc774c68fe0049979e363f340
#
_entry.id   dff3dcadc774c68fe0049979e363f340
#
_cell.length_a   1.000
_cell.length_b   1.000
_cell.length_c   1.000
_cell.angle_alpha   90.00
_cell.angle_beta   90.00
_cell.angle_gamma   90.00
#
_symmetry.space_group_name_H-M   'P 1'
#
loop_
_entity.id
_entity.type
_entity.pdbx_description
1 polymer ?
#
loop_
_entity_poly.entity_id
_entity_poly.type
_entity_poly.pdbx_seq_one_letter_code
_entity_poly.pdbx_strand_id
1 'polypeptide(L)'
;TQTISLMLVKVNAAAVQGIDALPVMIEVSVEKGFSTYIVGLPDTAVKESHQRIMSAIKLNGLTFPHKKIVINMSPADLKKEGTAYDLPIAIGILAGDEQVKSEKLSRYMLMGELSLDGSVLPVKGILPMAIKAREDGLEAIFVPKANVMEAAVVNRLKVYGVDNMMEVVGFLNGTHELQPTEIDTREMFRRQINHFDMDFSEGKGQENVKRAFEVACAGGHNILLIGSPGSGKSMMAKRLPTILPPLTLQEALETTKIHSVAGKLERGSMLLTQRPFRSPHHTISPVALVGGGSYPMPG
;
A
#
# COMPACT_ATOMS: atom_id res chain seq x y z
N THR A 1 -12.08 19.95 42.64
CA THR A 1 -12.00 18.70 41.86
C THR A 1 -11.83 19.10 40.41
N GLN A 2 -10.55 19.23 39.95
CA GLN A 2 -10.26 19.40 38.52
C GLN A 2 -10.64 18.08 37.82
N THR A 3 -11.68 18.12 37.02
CA THR A 3 -12.04 17.03 36.10
C THR A 3 -10.87 16.89 35.11
N ILE A 4 -10.07 15.84 35.29
CA ILE A 4 -9.02 15.48 34.33
C ILE A 4 -9.76 15.04 33.08
N SER A 5 -9.84 15.91 32.09
CA SER A 5 -10.32 15.53 30.75
C SER A 5 -9.27 14.56 30.17
N LEU A 6 -9.56 13.27 30.25
CA LEU A 6 -8.82 12.27 29.49
C LEU A 6 -9.10 12.54 28.01
N MET A 7 -8.11 13.01 27.29
CA MET A 7 -8.24 13.21 25.85
C MET A 7 -7.93 11.90 25.15
N LEU A 8 -8.95 11.25 24.60
CA LEU A 8 -8.81 10.07 23.73
C LEU A 8 -8.80 10.52 22.28
N VAL A 9 -7.69 10.32 21.61
CA VAL A 9 -7.54 10.61 20.18
C VAL A 9 -7.70 9.33 19.39
N LYS A 10 -8.43 9.40 18.27
CA LYS A 10 -8.65 8.29 17.34
C LYS A 10 -8.06 8.63 15.99
N VAL A 11 -7.26 7.73 15.44
CA VAL A 11 -6.64 7.83 14.12
C VAL A 11 -6.97 6.59 13.32
N ASN A 12 -7.50 6.78 12.09
CA ASN A 12 -7.80 5.65 11.21
C ASN A 12 -6.51 5.18 10.51
N ALA A 13 -6.34 3.88 10.48
CA ALA A 13 -5.30 3.15 9.77
C ALA A 13 -5.92 1.90 9.13
N ALA A 14 -5.11 1.08 8.49
CA ALA A 14 -5.56 -0.20 7.94
C ALA A 14 -4.47 -1.27 8.05
N ALA A 15 -4.89 -2.53 8.12
CA ALA A 15 -4.03 -3.70 8.06
C ALA A 15 -4.34 -4.50 6.81
N VAL A 16 -3.31 -4.95 6.09
CA VAL A 16 -3.47 -5.85 4.95
C VAL A 16 -3.71 -7.27 5.46
N GLN A 17 -4.73 -7.94 4.92
CA GLN A 17 -5.01 -9.35 5.16
C GLN A 17 -5.28 -10.04 3.81
N GLY A 18 -4.39 -10.94 3.41
CA GLY A 18 -4.42 -11.49 2.05
C GLY A 18 -4.12 -10.41 1.02
N ILE A 19 -5.10 -10.08 0.18
CA ILE A 19 -5.01 -9.00 -0.83
C ILE A 19 -5.89 -7.80 -0.49
N ASP A 20 -6.65 -7.86 0.59
CA ASP A 20 -7.56 -6.81 1.03
C ASP A 20 -7.00 -6.07 2.25
N ALA A 21 -7.63 -4.96 2.60
CA ALA A 21 -7.32 -4.22 3.81
C ALA A 21 -8.51 -4.20 4.77
N LEU A 22 -8.22 -4.32 6.05
CA LEU A 22 -9.19 -4.21 7.12
C LEU A 22 -8.95 -2.91 7.91
N PRO A 23 -9.99 -2.24 8.40
CA PRO A 23 -9.83 -1.02 9.15
C PRO A 23 -9.14 -1.29 10.49
N VAL A 24 -8.22 -0.42 10.86
CA VAL A 24 -7.58 -0.40 12.18
C VAL A 24 -7.82 0.98 12.78
N MET A 25 -8.37 1.02 13.98
CA MET A 25 -8.50 2.23 14.77
C MET A 25 -7.35 2.30 15.77
N ILE A 26 -6.55 3.34 15.69
CA ILE A 26 -5.50 3.64 16.66
C ILE A 26 -6.06 4.65 17.65
N GLU A 27 -6.22 4.23 18.89
CA GLU A 27 -6.68 5.06 19.99
C GLU A 27 -5.50 5.43 20.87
N VAL A 28 -5.27 6.71 21.08
CA VAL A 28 -4.16 7.21 21.89
C VAL A 28 -4.70 8.00 23.06
N SER A 29 -4.31 7.59 24.26
CA SER A 29 -4.56 8.32 25.52
C SER A 29 -3.24 8.79 26.10
N VAL A 30 -3.18 10.07 26.48
CA VAL A 30 -2.00 10.69 27.13
C VAL A 30 -2.40 11.14 28.53
N GLU A 31 -1.83 10.48 29.55
CA GLU A 31 -2.22 10.61 30.94
C GLU A 31 -1.01 10.97 31.83
N LYS A 32 -1.27 11.27 33.11
CA LYS A 32 -0.20 11.45 34.11
C LYS A 32 0.54 10.12 34.33
N GLY A 33 1.86 10.13 34.24
CA GLY A 33 2.72 8.95 34.42
C GLY A 33 3.94 9.00 33.50
N PHE A 34 4.70 7.90 33.37
CA PHE A 34 5.98 7.90 32.65
C PHE A 34 6.18 6.63 31.78
N SER A 35 5.12 5.94 31.37
CA SER A 35 5.23 4.69 30.65
C SER A 35 4.46 4.71 29.33
N THR A 36 4.95 3.97 28.32
CA THR A 36 4.24 3.79 27.05
C THR A 36 3.83 2.33 26.90
N TYR A 37 2.56 2.12 26.56
CA TYR A 37 1.98 0.81 26.30
C TYR A 37 1.36 0.77 24.90
N ILE A 38 1.64 -0.30 24.17
CA ILE A 38 0.99 -0.58 22.88
C ILE A 38 0.25 -1.92 23.02
N VAL A 39 -1.05 -1.90 22.81
CA VAL A 39 -1.94 -3.07 22.95
C VAL A 39 -2.75 -3.29 21.67
N GLY A 40 -3.35 -4.46 21.49
CA GLY A 40 -4.13 -4.81 20.30
C GLY A 40 -3.35 -5.66 19.29
N LEU A 41 -2.61 -6.68 19.78
CA LEU A 41 -1.81 -7.62 18.98
C LEU A 41 -0.76 -6.95 18.05
N PRO A 42 0.07 -5.99 18.56
CA PRO A 42 1.17 -5.45 17.77
C PRO A 42 2.27 -6.50 17.62
N ASP A 43 2.89 -6.58 16.44
CA ASP A 43 4.11 -7.35 16.22
C ASP A 43 5.35 -6.65 16.82
N THR A 44 6.53 -7.24 16.63
CA THR A 44 7.79 -6.65 17.12
C THR A 44 8.07 -5.32 16.44
N ALA A 45 7.83 -5.21 15.12
CA ALA A 45 8.09 -3.97 14.37
C ALA A 45 7.23 -2.80 14.85
N VAL A 46 5.95 -3.07 15.18
CA VAL A 46 5.04 -2.07 15.77
C VAL A 46 5.50 -1.68 17.18
N LYS A 47 5.99 -2.62 17.98
CA LYS A 47 6.52 -2.30 19.33
C LYS A 47 7.79 -1.45 19.26
N GLU A 48 8.65 -1.70 18.28
CA GLU A 48 9.87 -0.92 18.04
C GLU A 48 9.59 0.48 17.50
N SER A 49 8.40 0.73 16.95
CA SER A 49 7.98 2.04 16.43
C SER A 49 8.17 3.18 17.45
N HIS A 50 8.03 2.88 18.74
CA HIS A 50 8.19 3.85 19.81
C HIS A 50 9.53 4.59 19.73
N GLN A 51 10.62 3.89 19.44
CA GLN A 51 11.95 4.50 19.33
C GLN A 51 12.06 5.41 18.10
N ARG A 52 11.53 4.95 16.94
CA ARG A 52 11.52 5.74 15.70
C ARG A 52 10.68 6.99 15.87
N ILE A 53 9.48 6.86 16.41
CA ILE A 53 8.53 7.96 16.64
C ILE A 53 9.12 8.99 17.62
N MET A 54 9.69 8.54 18.75
CA MET A 54 10.30 9.43 19.74
C MET A 54 11.43 10.26 19.11
N SER A 55 12.30 9.61 18.33
CA SER A 55 13.40 10.29 17.63
C SER A 55 12.87 11.28 16.60
N ALA A 56 11.93 10.85 15.75
CA ALA A 56 11.32 11.68 14.72
C ALA A 56 10.68 12.96 15.31
N ILE A 57 9.91 12.81 16.38
CA ILE A 57 9.27 13.95 17.07
C ILE A 57 10.33 14.94 17.58
N LYS A 58 11.36 14.44 18.29
CA LYS A 58 12.40 15.29 18.88
C LYS A 58 13.26 16.01 17.83
N LEU A 59 13.68 15.29 16.77
CA LEU A 59 14.52 15.88 15.73
C LEU A 59 13.79 16.94 14.90
N ASN A 60 12.46 16.91 14.87
CA ASN A 60 11.65 17.93 14.23
C ASN A 60 11.23 19.09 15.17
N GLY A 61 11.85 19.20 16.35
CA GLY A 61 11.63 20.32 17.26
C GLY A 61 10.32 20.23 18.07
N LEU A 62 9.64 19.09 18.02
CA LEU A 62 8.45 18.83 18.82
C LEU A 62 8.81 18.12 20.13
N THR A 63 7.90 18.15 21.10
CA THR A 63 8.12 17.52 22.40
C THR A 63 7.50 16.13 22.44
N PHE A 64 8.31 15.10 22.71
CA PHE A 64 7.75 13.80 23.05
C PHE A 64 7.19 13.85 24.48
N PRO A 65 5.90 13.51 24.71
CA PRO A 65 5.28 13.69 26.02
C PRO A 65 5.97 12.87 27.11
N HIS A 66 6.40 13.54 28.20
CA HIS A 66 6.84 12.89 29.42
C HIS A 66 5.63 12.49 30.29
N LYS A 67 4.76 11.67 29.71
CA LYS A 67 3.47 11.24 30.28
C LYS A 67 3.28 9.74 30.06
N LYS A 68 2.28 9.16 30.70
CA LYS A 68 1.84 7.80 30.39
C LYS A 68 1.07 7.83 29.07
N ILE A 69 1.53 7.07 28.09
CA ILE A 69 0.92 6.95 26.77
C ILE A 69 0.37 5.53 26.61
N VAL A 70 -0.91 5.41 26.32
CA VAL A 70 -1.55 4.13 25.99
C VAL A 70 -2.03 4.19 24.56
N ILE A 71 -1.54 3.28 23.73
CA ILE A 71 -1.89 3.14 22.33
C ILE A 71 -2.63 1.82 22.18
N ASN A 72 -3.91 1.88 21.83
CA ASN A 72 -4.72 0.72 21.55
C ASN A 72 -4.99 0.61 20.05
N MET A 73 -4.68 -0.54 19.47
CA MET A 73 -4.90 -0.82 18.04
C MET A 73 -6.06 -1.80 17.88
N SER A 74 -7.26 -1.28 17.62
CA SER A 74 -8.49 -2.07 17.46
C SER A 74 -8.73 -2.48 16.00
N PRO A 75 -9.30 -3.66 15.72
CA PRO A 75 -9.75 -4.69 16.65
C PRO A 75 -8.59 -5.55 17.21
N ALA A 76 -8.75 -6.10 18.41
CA ALA A 76 -7.68 -6.83 19.11
C ALA A 76 -7.41 -8.25 18.56
N ASP A 77 -8.31 -8.81 17.77
CA ASP A 77 -8.19 -10.11 17.12
C ASP A 77 -7.41 -10.07 15.80
N LEU A 78 -7.22 -8.88 15.24
CA LEU A 78 -6.43 -8.65 14.04
C LEU A 78 -4.98 -8.35 14.41
N LYS A 79 -4.03 -9.13 13.90
CA LYS A 79 -2.60 -8.88 14.09
C LYS A 79 -2.18 -7.67 13.26
N LYS A 80 -1.46 -6.72 13.87
CA LYS A 80 -0.89 -5.55 13.22
C LYS A 80 0.59 -5.79 13.01
N GLU A 81 1.00 -5.82 11.74
CA GLU A 81 2.35 -6.17 11.33
C GLU A 81 3.01 -5.03 10.55
N GLY A 82 4.32 -4.94 10.70
CA GLY A 82 5.16 -4.02 9.93
C GLY A 82 5.21 -2.60 10.50
N THR A 83 5.80 -1.72 9.72
CA THR A 83 6.20 -0.37 10.14
C THR A 83 5.24 0.73 9.67
N ALA A 84 4.21 0.36 8.89
CA ALA A 84 3.28 1.32 8.27
C ALA A 84 2.45 2.15 9.28
N TYR A 85 2.46 1.77 10.56
CA TYR A 85 1.71 2.44 11.63
C TYR A 85 2.48 3.56 12.34
N ASP A 86 3.75 3.76 12.00
CA ASP A 86 4.57 4.78 12.67
C ASP A 86 3.96 6.18 12.55
N LEU A 87 3.59 6.58 11.33
CA LEU A 87 2.99 7.89 11.08
C LEU A 87 1.66 8.11 11.85
N PRO A 88 0.65 7.23 11.76
CA PRO A 88 -0.59 7.42 12.50
C PRO A 88 -0.41 7.39 14.01
N ILE A 89 0.51 6.58 14.54
CA ILE A 89 0.82 6.56 15.97
C ILE A 89 1.48 7.89 16.40
N ALA A 90 2.47 8.38 15.63
CA ALA A 90 3.14 9.65 15.91
C ALA A 90 2.15 10.83 15.95
N ILE A 91 1.28 10.93 14.95
CA ILE A 91 0.25 11.98 14.90
C ILE A 91 -0.76 11.81 16.04
N GLY A 92 -1.14 10.58 16.39
CA GLY A 92 -2.01 10.30 17.53
C GLY A 92 -1.41 10.74 18.86
N ILE A 93 -0.11 10.50 19.08
CA ILE A 93 0.62 10.96 20.30
C ILE A 93 0.65 12.48 20.35
N LEU A 94 1.03 13.15 19.26
CA LEU A 94 1.10 14.61 19.19
C LEU A 94 -0.27 15.27 19.39
N ALA A 95 -1.33 14.67 18.85
CA ALA A 95 -2.69 15.15 19.03
C ALA A 95 -3.19 14.91 20.47
N GLY A 96 -2.84 13.78 21.08
CA GLY A 96 -3.13 13.48 22.49
C GLY A 96 -2.41 14.41 23.47
N ASP A 97 -1.29 14.99 23.07
CA ASP A 97 -0.54 16.02 23.83
C ASP A 97 -0.83 17.46 23.36
N GLU A 98 -1.89 17.65 22.56
CA GLU A 98 -2.38 18.95 22.09
C GLU A 98 -1.38 19.74 21.21
N GLN A 99 -0.31 19.10 20.70
CA GLN A 99 0.62 19.71 19.75
C GLN A 99 0.07 19.71 18.32
N VAL A 100 -0.92 18.85 18.04
CA VAL A 100 -1.61 18.72 16.75
C VAL A 100 -3.12 18.75 16.98
N LYS A 101 -3.84 19.48 16.13
CA LYS A 101 -5.32 19.54 16.17
C LYS A 101 -5.92 18.19 15.75
N SER A 102 -6.80 17.65 16.59
CA SER A 102 -7.41 16.32 16.39
C SER A 102 -8.76 16.32 15.67
N GLU A 103 -9.41 17.49 15.52
CA GLU A 103 -10.82 17.63 15.10
C GLU A 103 -11.11 16.98 13.74
N LYS A 104 -10.14 16.96 12.83
CA LYS A 104 -10.29 16.41 11.49
C LYS A 104 -9.72 14.99 11.34
N LEU A 105 -9.03 14.45 12.34
CA LEU A 105 -8.36 13.14 12.23
C LEU A 105 -9.31 12.00 11.91
N SER A 106 -10.54 12.03 12.43
CA SER A 106 -11.56 11.01 12.16
C SER A 106 -11.99 10.92 10.68
N ARG A 107 -11.67 11.94 9.88
CA ARG A 107 -12.01 12.03 8.46
C ARG A 107 -10.93 11.47 7.54
N TYR A 108 -9.75 11.19 8.09
CA TYR A 108 -8.56 10.82 7.33
C TYR A 108 -8.01 9.47 7.77
N MET A 109 -7.43 8.73 6.81
CA MET A 109 -6.57 7.59 7.10
C MET A 109 -5.11 8.01 6.94
N LEU A 110 -4.24 7.56 7.84
CA LEU A 110 -2.82 7.85 7.79
C LEU A 110 -2.04 6.53 7.75
N MET A 111 -1.11 6.41 6.80
CA MET A 111 -0.23 5.25 6.69
C MET A 111 1.18 5.71 6.29
N GLY A 112 2.20 5.16 6.93
CA GLY A 112 3.59 5.45 6.59
C GLY A 112 4.56 4.97 7.66
N GLU A 113 5.72 4.50 7.24
CA GLU A 113 6.85 4.23 8.11
C GLU A 113 7.62 5.53 8.37
N LEU A 114 8.14 5.73 9.57
CA LEU A 114 8.98 6.88 9.89
C LEU A 114 10.45 6.46 10.01
N SER A 115 11.31 7.25 9.40
CA SER A 115 12.73 7.24 9.74
C SER A 115 12.97 8.14 10.96
N LEU A 116 14.16 8.07 11.54
CA LEU A 116 14.49 8.79 12.79
C LEU A 116 14.40 10.31 12.66
N ASP A 117 14.55 10.85 11.46
CA ASP A 117 14.45 12.28 11.14
C ASP A 117 13.01 12.73 10.82
N GLY A 118 12.04 11.83 10.87
CA GLY A 118 10.64 12.09 10.54
C GLY A 118 10.27 12.00 9.07
N SER A 119 11.21 11.58 8.21
CA SER A 119 10.91 11.26 6.81
C SER A 119 9.94 10.10 6.72
N VAL A 120 8.98 10.17 5.80
CA VAL A 120 7.95 9.14 5.60
C VAL A 120 8.41 8.18 4.49
N LEU A 121 8.66 6.93 4.87
CA LEU A 121 9.19 5.90 4.00
C LEU A 121 8.09 5.09 3.32
N PRO A 122 8.35 4.53 2.11
CA PRO A 122 7.38 3.74 1.37
C PRO A 122 6.93 2.49 2.13
N VAL A 123 5.65 2.16 2.00
CA VAL A 123 5.05 0.96 2.58
C VAL A 123 4.34 0.13 1.50
N LYS A 124 4.12 -1.16 1.79
CA LYS A 124 3.43 -2.10 0.90
C LYS A 124 1.92 -2.06 1.15
N GLY A 125 1.15 -2.39 0.11
CA GLY A 125 -0.30 -2.58 0.25
C GLY A 125 -1.09 -1.28 0.38
N ILE A 126 -0.59 -0.18 -0.13
CA ILE A 126 -1.29 1.12 -0.07
C ILE A 126 -2.56 1.10 -0.92
N LEU A 127 -2.58 0.42 -2.07
CA LEU A 127 -3.78 0.36 -2.91
C LEU A 127 -4.99 -0.26 -2.18
N PRO A 128 -4.92 -1.47 -1.57
CA PRO A 128 -6.03 -1.99 -0.79
C PRO A 128 -6.41 -1.10 0.40
N MET A 129 -5.44 -0.45 1.05
CA MET A 129 -5.72 0.50 2.14
C MET A 129 -6.50 1.73 1.64
N ALA A 130 -6.13 2.28 0.48
CA ALA A 130 -6.86 3.41 -0.14
C ALA A 130 -8.28 3.00 -0.59
N ILE A 131 -8.43 1.79 -1.13
CA ILE A 131 -9.77 1.23 -1.45
C ILE A 131 -10.61 1.17 -0.18
N LYS A 132 -10.04 0.66 0.92
CA LYS A 132 -10.73 0.56 2.21
C LYS A 132 -11.09 1.92 2.78
N ALA A 133 -10.19 2.90 2.72
CA ALA A 133 -10.45 4.27 3.15
C ALA A 133 -11.67 4.88 2.45
N ARG A 134 -11.79 4.65 1.13
CA ARG A 134 -12.96 5.09 0.34
C ARG A 134 -14.24 4.35 0.75
N GLU A 135 -14.17 3.03 0.96
CA GLU A 135 -15.33 2.21 1.37
C GLU A 135 -15.86 2.63 2.74
N ASP A 136 -14.96 2.99 3.65
CA ASP A 136 -15.32 3.50 4.99
C ASP A 136 -15.79 4.96 4.97
N GLY A 137 -15.87 5.58 3.78
CA GLY A 137 -16.39 6.95 3.61
C GLY A 137 -15.44 8.04 4.10
N LEU A 138 -14.13 7.75 4.22
CA LEU A 138 -13.15 8.75 4.61
C LEU A 138 -12.93 9.76 3.47
N GLU A 139 -12.60 10.98 3.81
CA GLU A 139 -12.40 12.07 2.85
C GLU A 139 -11.02 11.99 2.17
N ALA A 140 -10.01 11.55 2.92
CA ALA A 140 -8.64 11.49 2.42
C ALA A 140 -7.81 10.39 3.07
N ILE A 141 -6.73 10.05 2.37
CA ILE A 141 -5.63 9.23 2.89
C ILE A 141 -4.31 9.98 2.76
N PHE A 142 -3.50 9.94 3.82
CA PHE A 142 -2.10 10.41 3.82
C PHE A 142 -1.19 9.19 3.66
N VAL A 143 -0.35 9.24 2.66
CA VAL A 143 0.55 8.13 2.30
C VAL A 143 1.96 8.66 2.00
N PRO A 144 2.99 7.82 2.06
CA PRO A 144 4.31 8.21 1.59
C PRO A 144 4.24 8.70 0.14
N LYS A 145 4.98 9.74 -0.19
CA LYS A 145 4.97 10.33 -1.55
C LYS A 145 5.31 9.31 -2.64
N ALA A 146 6.16 8.33 -2.33
CA ALA A 146 6.48 7.23 -3.24
C ALA A 146 5.29 6.31 -3.59
N ASN A 147 4.25 6.28 -2.73
CA ASN A 147 3.04 5.47 -2.91
C ASN A 147 1.84 6.28 -3.44
N VAL A 148 1.98 7.58 -3.65
CA VAL A 148 0.87 8.46 -4.04
C VAL A 148 0.16 7.96 -5.30
N MET A 149 0.93 7.62 -6.33
CA MET A 149 0.37 7.23 -7.63
C MET A 149 -0.44 5.93 -7.54
N GLU A 150 0.00 5.00 -6.68
CA GLU A 150 -0.70 3.77 -6.36
C GLU A 150 -2.05 4.02 -5.66
N ALA A 151 -2.09 4.95 -4.72
CA ALA A 151 -3.31 5.31 -4.00
C ALA A 151 -4.27 6.15 -4.86
N ALA A 152 -3.74 7.04 -5.71
CA ALA A 152 -4.51 8.01 -6.48
C ALA A 152 -5.36 7.36 -7.60
N VAL A 153 -5.15 6.07 -7.93
CA VAL A 153 -6.06 5.34 -8.83
C VAL A 153 -7.44 5.10 -8.20
N VAL A 154 -7.58 5.30 -6.90
CA VAL A 154 -8.85 5.15 -6.18
C VAL A 154 -9.66 6.44 -6.30
N ASN A 155 -10.66 6.43 -7.18
CA ASN A 155 -11.55 7.57 -7.39
C ASN A 155 -12.34 7.95 -6.12
N ARG A 156 -12.69 9.23 -5.98
CA ARG A 156 -13.49 9.78 -4.87
C ARG A 156 -12.81 9.68 -3.50
N LEU A 157 -11.49 9.64 -3.47
CA LEU A 157 -10.68 9.72 -2.27
C LEU A 157 -9.57 10.74 -2.55
N LYS A 158 -9.40 11.73 -1.69
CA LYS A 158 -8.26 12.65 -1.78
C LYS A 158 -7.01 11.94 -1.28
N VAL A 159 -5.94 11.98 -2.06
CA VAL A 159 -4.67 11.35 -1.72
C VAL A 159 -3.61 12.42 -1.49
N TYR A 160 -3.12 12.50 -0.27
CA TYR A 160 -2.03 13.40 0.09
C TYR A 160 -0.73 12.61 0.22
N GLY A 161 0.23 12.92 -0.65
CA GLY A 161 1.59 12.37 -0.55
C GLY A 161 2.44 13.24 0.34
N VAL A 162 3.12 12.61 1.29
CA VAL A 162 3.98 13.31 2.24
C VAL A 162 5.39 12.72 2.25
N ASP A 163 6.39 13.59 2.31
CA ASP A 163 7.80 13.21 2.43
C ASP A 163 8.27 13.24 3.90
N ASN A 164 7.60 14.03 4.76
CA ASN A 164 7.93 14.16 6.17
C ASN A 164 6.67 14.30 7.03
N MET A 165 6.71 13.78 8.26
CA MET A 165 5.61 13.87 9.22
C MET A 165 5.17 15.31 9.50
N MET A 166 6.09 16.29 9.39
CA MET A 166 5.80 17.71 9.65
C MET A 166 4.85 18.31 8.63
N GLU A 167 4.75 17.76 7.42
CA GLU A 167 3.74 18.17 6.44
C GLU A 167 2.33 17.82 6.92
N VAL A 168 2.15 16.63 7.53
CA VAL A 168 0.88 16.24 8.16
C VAL A 168 0.56 17.12 9.36
N VAL A 169 1.55 17.37 10.22
CA VAL A 169 1.40 18.27 11.38
C VAL A 169 0.97 19.67 10.94
N GLY A 170 1.65 20.23 9.96
CA GLY A 170 1.34 21.56 9.41
C GLY A 170 -0.05 21.62 8.78
N PHE A 171 -0.44 20.59 8.04
CA PHE A 171 -1.77 20.50 7.43
C PHE A 171 -2.88 20.44 8.48
N LEU A 172 -2.74 19.61 9.51
CA LEU A 172 -3.73 19.48 10.58
C LEU A 172 -3.83 20.76 11.42
N ASN A 173 -2.72 21.44 11.66
CA ASN A 173 -2.68 22.71 12.38
C ASN A 173 -3.10 23.92 11.53
N GLY A 174 -3.25 23.73 10.22
CA GLY A 174 -3.62 24.79 9.27
C GLY A 174 -2.49 25.77 8.96
N THR A 175 -1.23 25.37 9.18
CA THR A 175 -0.02 26.16 8.88
C THR A 175 0.62 25.81 7.55
N HIS A 176 0.22 24.68 6.97
CA HIS A 176 0.71 24.18 5.68
C HIS A 176 -0.45 23.63 4.84
N GLU A 177 -0.51 24.01 3.57
CA GLU A 177 -1.48 23.47 2.63
C GLU A 177 -0.85 22.32 1.83
N LEU A 178 -1.58 21.22 1.73
CA LEU A 178 -1.23 20.10 0.86
C LEU A 178 -2.22 20.04 -0.30
N GLN A 179 -1.70 19.80 -1.50
CA GLN A 179 -2.53 19.57 -2.67
C GLN A 179 -2.78 18.07 -2.85
N PRO A 180 -4.05 17.64 -2.98
CA PRO A 180 -4.34 16.24 -3.24
C PRO A 180 -3.89 15.86 -4.64
N THR A 181 -3.38 14.64 -4.79
CA THR A 181 -3.11 14.06 -6.11
C THR A 181 -4.40 13.42 -6.62
N GLU A 182 -4.88 13.89 -7.76
CA GLU A 182 -6.05 13.39 -8.44
C GLU A 182 -5.66 12.83 -9.82
N ILE A 183 -6.18 11.65 -10.16
CA ILE A 183 -5.92 10.98 -11.44
C ILE A 183 -7.24 10.55 -12.04
N ASP A 184 -7.45 10.85 -13.33
CA ASP A 184 -8.50 10.18 -14.10
C ASP A 184 -8.04 8.77 -14.48
N THR A 185 -8.35 7.83 -13.60
CA THR A 185 -7.97 6.41 -13.75
C THR A 185 -8.52 5.80 -15.03
N ARG A 186 -9.72 6.22 -15.47
CA ARG A 186 -10.35 5.67 -16.69
C ARG A 186 -9.64 6.17 -17.94
N GLU A 187 -9.31 7.44 -17.99
CA GLU A 187 -8.59 8.02 -19.14
C GLU A 187 -7.16 7.49 -19.21
N MET A 188 -6.46 7.43 -18.07
CA MET A 188 -5.13 6.85 -17.98
C MET A 188 -5.14 5.39 -18.46
N PHE A 189 -6.08 4.58 -17.98
CA PHE A 189 -6.22 3.19 -18.37
C PHE A 189 -6.44 3.05 -19.88
N ARG A 190 -7.32 3.85 -20.48
CA ARG A 190 -7.57 3.86 -21.95
C ARG A 190 -6.31 4.19 -22.75
N ARG A 191 -5.46 5.07 -22.25
CA ARG A 191 -4.21 5.46 -22.95
C ARG A 191 -3.15 4.38 -22.89
N GLN A 192 -3.10 3.60 -21.84
CA GLN A 192 -2.03 2.63 -21.57
C GLN A 192 -2.37 1.18 -21.93
N ILE A 193 -3.63 0.83 -22.08
CA ILE A 193 -4.09 -0.57 -22.23
C ILE A 193 -3.48 -1.31 -23.41
N ASN A 194 -3.11 -0.61 -24.50
CA ASN A 194 -2.56 -1.19 -25.72
C ASN A 194 -1.08 -0.83 -25.95
N HIS A 195 -0.40 -0.32 -24.93
CA HIS A 195 1.01 0.06 -25.08
C HIS A 195 1.89 -1.10 -24.60
N PHE A 196 2.58 -1.76 -25.53
CA PHE A 196 3.48 -2.88 -25.25
C PHE A 196 4.90 -2.53 -25.73
N ASP A 197 5.90 -2.81 -24.89
CA ASP A 197 7.32 -2.67 -25.25
C ASP A 197 7.81 -3.76 -26.20
N MET A 198 7.08 -4.89 -26.30
CA MET A 198 7.34 -6.03 -27.17
C MET A 198 6.08 -6.36 -27.92
N ASP A 199 6.21 -6.88 -29.15
CA ASP A 199 5.08 -7.31 -29.97
C ASP A 199 5.26 -8.73 -30.48
N PHE A 200 4.17 -9.48 -30.55
CA PHE A 200 4.17 -10.85 -31.06
C PHE A 200 4.58 -10.92 -32.54
N SER A 201 4.31 -9.86 -33.31
CA SER A 201 4.70 -9.73 -34.71
C SER A 201 6.21 -9.71 -34.96
N GLU A 202 7.02 -9.40 -33.93
CA GLU A 202 8.49 -9.46 -34.01
C GLU A 202 9.04 -10.87 -34.22
N GLY A 203 8.23 -11.91 -33.92
CA GLY A 203 8.55 -13.29 -34.23
C GLY A 203 8.56 -13.51 -35.75
N LYS A 204 9.74 -13.75 -36.34
CA LYS A 204 9.87 -14.01 -37.77
C LYS A 204 9.74 -15.50 -38.07
N GLY A 205 8.95 -15.84 -39.08
CA GLY A 205 8.69 -17.25 -39.48
C GLY A 205 7.86 -18.01 -38.45
N GLN A 206 7.94 -19.32 -38.48
CA GLN A 206 7.23 -20.25 -37.57
C GLN A 206 5.69 -20.06 -37.53
N GLU A 207 5.08 -19.90 -38.68
CA GLU A 207 3.66 -19.55 -38.80
C GLU A 207 2.73 -20.58 -38.11
N ASN A 208 3.11 -21.87 -38.11
CA ASN A 208 2.36 -22.90 -37.40
C ASN A 208 2.41 -22.74 -35.89
N VAL A 209 3.55 -22.30 -35.36
CA VAL A 209 3.72 -22.02 -33.92
C VAL A 209 2.92 -20.79 -33.55
N LYS A 210 2.96 -19.73 -34.35
CA LYS A 210 2.15 -18.51 -34.13
C LYS A 210 0.66 -18.86 -34.12
N ARG A 211 0.21 -19.66 -35.10
CA ARG A 211 -1.19 -20.09 -35.14
C ARG A 211 -1.58 -20.91 -33.91
N ALA A 212 -0.70 -21.79 -33.43
CA ALA A 212 -0.94 -22.56 -32.22
C ALA A 212 -1.08 -21.61 -30.98
N PHE A 213 -0.27 -20.58 -30.89
CA PHE A 213 -0.41 -19.55 -29.82
C PHE A 213 -1.74 -18.80 -29.93
N GLU A 214 -2.14 -18.36 -31.12
CA GLU A 214 -3.43 -17.67 -31.33
C GLU A 214 -4.61 -18.54 -30.88
N VAL A 215 -4.63 -19.84 -31.29
CA VAL A 215 -5.68 -20.76 -30.90
C VAL A 215 -5.67 -21.01 -29.39
N ALA A 216 -4.49 -21.21 -28.79
CA ALA A 216 -4.36 -21.42 -27.35
C ALA A 216 -4.82 -20.18 -26.54
N CYS A 217 -4.46 -18.98 -26.99
CA CYS A 217 -4.88 -17.74 -26.35
C CYS A 217 -6.39 -17.50 -26.46
N ALA A 218 -6.96 -17.74 -27.66
CA ALA A 218 -8.37 -17.55 -27.89
C ALA A 218 -9.25 -18.53 -27.10
N GLY A 219 -8.75 -19.77 -26.92
CA GLY A 219 -9.47 -20.82 -26.21
C GLY A 219 -9.11 -20.97 -24.72
N GLY A 220 -8.16 -20.18 -24.21
CA GLY A 220 -7.66 -20.36 -22.84
C GLY A 220 -6.96 -21.70 -22.61
N HIS A 221 -6.31 -22.27 -23.65
CA HIS A 221 -5.68 -23.58 -23.60
C HIS A 221 -4.25 -23.56 -23.09
N ASN A 222 -3.84 -24.61 -22.41
CA ASN A 222 -2.43 -24.86 -22.12
C ASN A 222 -1.66 -25.18 -23.40
N ILE A 223 -0.40 -24.74 -23.49
CA ILE A 223 0.46 -25.01 -24.63
C ILE A 223 1.80 -25.57 -24.17
N LEU A 224 2.30 -26.59 -24.83
CA LEU A 224 3.62 -27.17 -24.60
C LEU A 224 4.51 -26.91 -25.82
N LEU A 225 5.66 -26.27 -25.58
CA LEU A 225 6.64 -25.95 -26.61
C LEU A 225 7.85 -26.89 -26.48
N ILE A 226 8.10 -27.71 -27.49
CA ILE A 226 9.23 -28.63 -27.56
C ILE A 226 10.13 -28.20 -28.72
N GLY A 227 11.45 -28.19 -28.50
CA GLY A 227 12.41 -27.84 -29.55
C GLY A 227 13.82 -27.58 -28.95
N SER A 228 14.81 -27.47 -29.83
CA SER A 228 16.21 -27.24 -29.49
C SER A 228 16.43 -25.93 -28.74
N PRO A 229 17.47 -25.81 -27.94
CA PRO A 229 17.91 -24.52 -27.40
C PRO A 229 18.10 -23.47 -28.52
N GLY A 230 17.71 -22.22 -28.28
CA GLY A 230 17.82 -21.14 -29.26
C GLY A 230 16.69 -21.09 -30.31
N SER A 231 15.72 -22.01 -30.32
CA SER A 231 14.62 -22.01 -31.29
C SER A 231 13.53 -20.95 -31.07
N GLY A 232 13.72 -20.01 -30.12
CA GLY A 232 12.81 -18.90 -29.90
C GLY A 232 11.62 -19.17 -28.96
N LYS A 233 11.51 -20.36 -28.33
CA LYS A 233 10.37 -20.74 -27.46
C LYS A 233 10.08 -19.71 -26.36
N SER A 234 11.09 -19.35 -25.59
CA SER A 234 10.94 -18.38 -24.49
C SER A 234 10.67 -16.96 -25.00
N MET A 235 11.20 -16.60 -26.16
CA MET A 235 10.97 -15.34 -26.83
C MET A 235 9.51 -15.18 -27.22
N MET A 236 8.93 -16.22 -27.84
CA MET A 236 7.51 -16.26 -28.23
C MET A 236 6.60 -16.26 -26.99
N ALA A 237 6.93 -17.07 -25.98
CA ALA A 237 6.13 -17.15 -24.75
C ALA A 237 6.06 -15.79 -24.02
N LYS A 238 7.16 -15.03 -23.96
CA LYS A 238 7.18 -13.69 -23.34
C LYS A 238 6.29 -12.67 -24.05
N ARG A 239 6.02 -12.88 -25.35
CA ARG A 239 5.16 -12.00 -26.16
C ARG A 239 3.68 -12.40 -26.14
N LEU A 240 3.35 -13.52 -25.51
CA LEU A 240 1.99 -14.00 -25.38
C LEU A 240 1.00 -12.95 -24.80
N PRO A 241 1.36 -12.13 -23.79
CA PRO A 241 0.47 -11.08 -23.30
C PRO A 241 -0.02 -10.10 -24.37
N THR A 242 0.73 -9.90 -25.45
CA THR A 242 0.38 -8.93 -26.51
C THR A 242 -0.73 -9.40 -27.44
N ILE A 243 -1.03 -10.70 -27.47
CA ILE A 243 -2.11 -11.31 -28.27
C ILE A 243 -3.29 -11.76 -27.42
N LEU A 244 -3.19 -11.66 -26.09
CA LEU A 244 -4.31 -11.91 -25.19
C LEU A 244 -5.28 -10.71 -25.18
N PRO A 245 -6.58 -10.94 -24.91
CA PRO A 245 -7.50 -9.83 -24.69
C PRO A 245 -6.97 -8.88 -23.61
N PRO A 246 -7.10 -7.57 -23.80
CA PRO A 246 -6.64 -6.60 -22.82
C PRO A 246 -7.36 -6.82 -21.47
N LEU A 247 -6.73 -6.36 -20.38
CA LEU A 247 -7.38 -6.35 -19.07
C LEU A 247 -8.58 -5.41 -19.09
N THR A 248 -9.64 -5.77 -18.41
CA THR A 248 -10.64 -4.80 -17.99
C THR A 248 -10.08 -3.91 -16.86
N LEU A 249 -10.66 -2.75 -16.62
CA LEU A 249 -10.23 -1.88 -15.52
C LEU A 249 -10.31 -2.61 -14.16
N GLN A 250 -11.32 -3.45 -13.97
CA GLN A 250 -11.47 -4.24 -12.75
C GLN A 250 -10.34 -5.27 -12.61
N GLU A 251 -10.05 -6.05 -13.65
CA GLU A 251 -8.92 -7.01 -13.65
C GLU A 251 -7.58 -6.30 -13.41
N ALA A 252 -7.39 -5.11 -14.00
CA ALA A 252 -6.19 -4.30 -13.79
C ALA A 252 -6.05 -3.85 -12.33
N LEU A 253 -7.14 -3.41 -11.69
CA LEU A 253 -7.16 -3.04 -10.28
C LEU A 253 -6.86 -4.24 -9.37
N GLU A 254 -7.47 -5.40 -9.62
CA GLU A 254 -7.23 -6.63 -8.86
C GLU A 254 -5.78 -7.09 -9.00
N THR A 255 -5.24 -7.09 -10.22
CA THR A 255 -3.83 -7.43 -10.48
C THR A 255 -2.89 -6.47 -9.78
N THR A 256 -3.16 -5.17 -9.85
CA THR A 256 -2.36 -4.13 -9.19
C THR A 256 -2.40 -4.30 -7.67
N LYS A 257 -3.55 -4.62 -7.10
CA LYS A 257 -3.74 -4.88 -5.67
C LYS A 257 -2.85 -6.03 -5.18
N ILE A 258 -2.79 -7.14 -5.93
CA ILE A 258 -1.91 -8.27 -5.63
C ILE A 258 -0.44 -7.84 -5.64
N HIS A 259 -0.01 -7.09 -6.65
CA HIS A 259 1.37 -6.60 -6.76
C HIS A 259 1.72 -5.57 -5.67
N SER A 260 0.76 -4.74 -5.25
CA SER A 260 0.88 -3.79 -4.15
C SER A 260 1.20 -4.51 -2.84
N VAL A 261 0.40 -5.51 -2.48
CA VAL A 261 0.59 -6.31 -1.26
C VAL A 261 1.91 -7.09 -1.31
N ALA A 262 2.24 -7.68 -2.46
CA ALA A 262 3.51 -8.38 -2.64
C ALA A 262 4.75 -7.45 -2.62
N GLY A 263 4.55 -6.13 -2.66
CA GLY A 263 5.63 -5.14 -2.74
C GLY A 263 6.39 -5.20 -4.07
N LYS A 264 5.72 -5.60 -5.14
CA LYS A 264 6.27 -5.77 -6.49
C LYS A 264 5.89 -4.63 -7.45
N LEU A 265 5.19 -3.61 -6.96
CA LEU A 265 4.97 -2.40 -7.73
C LEU A 265 6.25 -1.56 -7.79
N GLU A 266 6.61 -1.11 -8.97
CA GLU A 266 7.70 -0.16 -9.12
C GLU A 266 7.30 1.20 -8.51
N ARG A 267 8.28 1.94 -8.01
CA ARG A 267 8.04 3.27 -7.44
C ARG A 267 7.42 4.18 -8.49
N GLY A 268 6.32 4.83 -8.15
CA GLY A 268 5.56 5.69 -9.05
C GLY A 268 4.64 4.95 -10.01
N SER A 269 4.55 3.62 -9.95
CA SER A 269 3.54 2.87 -10.70
C SER A 269 2.14 3.23 -10.24
N MET A 270 1.23 3.34 -11.20
CA MET A 270 -0.19 3.62 -10.96
C MET A 270 -1.01 2.33 -11.02
N LEU A 271 -1.23 1.84 -12.22
CA LEU A 271 -2.09 0.71 -12.51
C LEU A 271 -1.39 -0.23 -13.49
N LEU A 272 -1.41 -1.52 -13.22
CA LEU A 272 -0.94 -2.52 -14.18
C LEU A 272 -1.98 -2.69 -15.27
N THR A 273 -1.69 -2.18 -16.46
CA THR A 273 -2.60 -2.21 -17.61
C THR A 273 -2.35 -3.39 -18.53
N GLN A 274 -1.22 -4.07 -18.37
CA GLN A 274 -0.84 -5.24 -19.14
C GLN A 274 -0.93 -6.51 -18.30
N ARG A 275 -1.24 -7.65 -18.95
CA ARG A 275 -1.19 -8.95 -18.28
C ARG A 275 0.25 -9.30 -17.92
N PRO A 276 0.59 -9.51 -16.63
CA PRO A 276 1.95 -9.80 -16.22
C PRO A 276 2.38 -11.20 -16.71
N PHE A 277 3.55 -11.27 -17.35
CA PHE A 277 4.17 -12.55 -17.71
C PHE A 277 5.03 -13.04 -16.54
N ARG A 278 4.80 -14.29 -16.11
CA ARG A 278 5.59 -14.94 -15.06
C ARG A 278 6.42 -16.06 -15.67
N SER A 279 7.70 -16.11 -15.31
CA SER A 279 8.64 -17.15 -15.74
C SER A 279 9.28 -17.80 -14.51
N PRO A 280 8.53 -18.64 -13.78
CA PRO A 280 9.05 -19.29 -12.58
C PRO A 280 10.17 -20.26 -12.92
N HIS A 281 11.15 -20.40 -12.02
CA HIS A 281 12.19 -21.42 -12.13
C HIS A 281 11.57 -22.81 -11.93
N HIS A 282 12.13 -23.84 -12.61
CA HIS A 282 11.59 -25.21 -12.52
C HIS A 282 11.64 -25.83 -11.11
N THR A 283 12.44 -25.25 -10.19
CA THR A 283 12.52 -25.67 -8.78
C THR A 283 11.64 -24.84 -7.84
N ILE A 284 10.75 -24.01 -8.38
CA ILE A 284 9.88 -23.17 -7.54
C ILE A 284 9.01 -24.03 -6.63
N SER A 285 8.85 -23.64 -5.36
CA SER A 285 7.96 -24.34 -4.43
C SER A 285 6.48 -24.05 -4.77
N PRO A 286 5.55 -24.96 -4.43
CA PRO A 286 4.12 -24.71 -4.60
C PRO A 286 3.65 -23.43 -3.93
N VAL A 287 4.16 -23.12 -2.73
CA VAL A 287 3.82 -21.88 -1.99
C VAL A 287 4.30 -20.63 -2.73
N ALA A 288 5.49 -20.68 -3.33
CA ALA A 288 5.99 -19.56 -4.11
C ALA A 288 5.27 -19.38 -5.45
N LEU A 289 4.59 -20.42 -5.96
CA LEU A 289 3.84 -20.38 -7.22
C LEU A 289 2.41 -19.87 -7.01
N VAL A 290 1.70 -20.40 -6.00
CA VAL A 290 0.28 -20.10 -5.79
C VAL A 290 0.01 -19.17 -4.60
N GLY A 291 1.04 -18.87 -3.82
CA GLY A 291 0.92 -18.15 -2.57
C GLY A 291 0.63 -19.08 -1.39
N GLY A 292 0.60 -18.52 -0.18
CA GLY A 292 0.36 -19.22 1.07
C GLY A 292 1.37 -18.86 2.14
N GLY A 293 1.60 -19.81 3.07
CA GLY A 293 2.43 -19.62 4.26
C GLY A 293 1.61 -19.43 5.52
N SER A 294 2.28 -19.30 6.67
CA SER A 294 1.63 -19.03 7.97
C SER A 294 0.86 -17.70 7.96
N TYR A 295 1.34 -16.76 7.16
CA TYR A 295 0.68 -15.52 6.78
C TYR A 295 0.50 -15.58 5.27
N PRO A 296 -0.74 -15.78 4.76
CA PRO A 296 -0.96 -15.94 3.34
C PRO A 296 -0.49 -14.71 2.55
N MET A 297 0.52 -14.91 1.72
CA MET A 297 1.04 -13.90 0.79
C MET A 297 0.82 -14.37 -0.65
N PRO A 298 0.61 -13.45 -1.60
CA PRO A 298 0.55 -13.79 -3.02
C PRO A 298 1.84 -14.47 -3.49
N GLY A 299 1.72 -15.43 -4.43
CA GLY A 299 2.84 -16.16 -5.04
C GLY A 299 3.66 -15.34 -6.05
#